data_74e9fdf116d1032f26ab3ab3905d1189
#
_entry.id   74e9fdf116d1032f26ab3ab3905d1189
#
_cell.length_a   1.000
_cell.length_b   1.000
_cell.length_c   1.000
_cell.angle_alpha   90.00
_cell.angle_beta   90.00
_cell.angle_gamma   90.00
#
_symmetry.space_group_name_H-M   'P 1'
#
loop_
_entity.id
_entity.type
_entity.pdbx_description
1 polymer ?
#
loop_
_entity_poly.entity_id
_entity_poly.type
_entity_poly.pdbx_seq_one_letter_code
_entity_poly.pdbx_strand_id
1 'polypeptide(L)'
;SECLVGSEMCIRDSIFDIDRFTSFEGNTGPYILYTIVRIKSILSKYEAKGGDISALKDAIMPAVNAGQKNLMLSLAKFNATIESAYEESAPHKICAYIYELANAFNGFYHDTKILSEENEELKKSYISLLVLTKEILEACIDMLGFSAPDRM
;
A
#
# COMPACT_ATOMS: atom_id res chain seq x y z
N SER A 1 4.09 18.94 28.41
CA SER A 1 5.04 18.21 27.58
C SER A 1 4.77 18.57 26.13
N GLU A 2 5.75 19.16 25.50
CA GLU A 2 5.65 19.45 24.09
C GLU A 2 5.77 18.14 23.32
N CYS A 3 4.65 17.69 22.78
CA CYS A 3 4.60 16.56 21.90
C CYS A 3 5.24 16.86 20.55
N LEU A 4 5.87 15.88 19.93
CA LEU A 4 6.35 15.99 18.56
C LEU A 4 5.18 16.35 17.65
N VAL A 5 5.35 17.41 16.90
CA VAL A 5 4.35 17.97 15.98
C VAL A 5 3.91 16.91 14.99
N GLY A 6 2.62 16.76 14.80
CA GLY A 6 2.03 15.90 13.79
C GLY A 6 1.73 14.45 14.18
N SER A 7 2.05 14.02 15.39
CA SER A 7 1.63 12.72 15.91
C SER A 7 0.26 12.82 16.57
N GLU A 8 -0.72 12.03 16.15
CA GLU A 8 -2.02 11.95 16.84
C GLU A 8 -1.90 11.53 18.31
N MET A 9 -0.89 10.74 18.63
CA MET A 9 -0.55 10.34 19.99
C MET A 9 -0.19 11.53 20.90
N CYS A 10 0.25 12.62 20.31
CA CYS A 10 0.64 13.81 21.04
C CYS A 10 -0.49 14.83 21.20
N ILE A 11 -1.53 14.75 20.39
CA ILE A 11 -2.62 15.74 20.34
C ILE A 11 -3.82 15.29 21.19
N ARG A 12 -3.94 14.00 21.48
CA ARG A 12 -5.02 13.42 22.26
C ARG A 12 -4.46 12.49 23.33
N ASP A 13 -5.05 12.52 24.51
CA ASP A 13 -4.85 11.50 25.55
C ASP A 13 -5.37 10.16 25.02
N SER A 14 -4.52 9.45 24.26
CA SER A 14 -4.83 8.11 23.82
C SER A 14 -4.18 7.10 24.76
N ILE A 15 -4.97 6.17 25.24
CA ILE A 15 -4.47 5.03 26.02
C ILE A 15 -3.74 4.11 25.05
N PHE A 16 -2.46 3.86 25.32
CA PHE A 16 -1.68 2.89 24.54
C PHE A 16 -2.17 1.47 24.87
N ASP A 17 -2.79 0.84 23.91
CA ASP A 17 -3.32 -0.54 23.97
C ASP A 17 -2.47 -1.44 23.08
N ILE A 18 -1.64 -2.27 23.68
CA ILE A 18 -0.71 -3.17 22.97
C ILE A 18 -1.49 -4.13 22.06
N ASP A 19 -2.57 -4.72 22.54
CA ASP A 19 -3.33 -5.71 21.79
C ASP A 19 -3.95 -5.08 20.53
N ARG A 20 -4.45 -3.86 20.65
CA ARG A 20 -4.97 -3.09 19.54
C ARG A 20 -3.89 -2.72 18.51
N PHE A 21 -2.72 -2.24 18.96
CA PHE A 21 -1.65 -1.78 18.06
C PHE A 21 -0.88 -2.92 17.40
N THR A 22 -0.89 -4.12 17.98
CA THR A 22 -0.28 -5.33 17.40
C THR A 22 -1.26 -6.19 16.60
N SER A 23 -2.52 -5.80 16.52
CA SER A 23 -3.53 -6.49 15.73
C SER A 23 -3.21 -6.47 14.23
N PHE A 24 -3.55 -7.56 13.53
CA PHE A 24 -3.53 -7.63 12.06
C PHE A 24 -4.77 -7.02 11.41
N GLU A 25 -5.63 -6.37 12.18
CA GLU A 25 -6.84 -5.69 11.70
C GLU A 25 -6.78 -4.19 12.03
N GLY A 26 -7.39 -3.37 11.19
CA GLY A 26 -7.44 -1.93 11.35
C GLY A 26 -6.15 -1.19 10.93
N ASN A 27 -6.04 0.08 11.32
CA ASN A 27 -4.87 0.92 10.97
C ASN A 27 -3.71 0.62 11.93
N THR A 28 -2.99 -0.47 11.66
CA THR A 28 -1.89 -0.97 12.48
C THR A 28 -0.66 -1.28 11.64
N GLY A 29 0.53 -1.21 12.23
CA GLY A 29 1.78 -1.59 11.58
C GLY A 29 1.75 -3.01 10.98
N PRO A 30 1.39 -4.04 11.76
CA PRO A 30 1.28 -5.41 11.26
C PRO A 30 0.36 -5.57 10.05
N TYR A 31 -0.79 -4.88 10.01
CA TYR A 31 -1.69 -4.91 8.85
C TYR A 31 -1.04 -4.39 7.57
N ILE A 32 -0.33 -3.26 7.68
CA ILE A 32 0.38 -2.67 6.53
C ILE A 32 1.51 -3.57 6.06
N LEU A 33 2.34 -4.07 6.98
CA LEU A 33 3.44 -4.98 6.66
C LEU A 33 2.93 -6.26 6.01
N TYR A 34 1.86 -6.86 6.53
CA TYR A 34 1.22 -8.03 5.94
C TYR A 34 0.71 -7.76 4.52
N THR A 35 0.15 -6.58 4.28
CA THR A 35 -0.29 -6.16 2.94
C THR A 35 0.89 -6.12 1.96
N ILE A 36 2.01 -5.52 2.35
CA ILE A 36 3.23 -5.45 1.51
C ILE A 36 3.78 -6.85 1.22
N VAL A 37 3.88 -7.72 2.24
CA VAL A 37 4.36 -9.10 2.08
C VAL A 37 3.44 -9.90 1.17
N ARG A 38 2.12 -9.67 1.25
CA ARG A 38 1.15 -10.28 0.32
C ARG A 38 1.43 -9.87 -1.13
N ILE A 39 1.67 -8.59 -1.39
CA ILE A 39 2.02 -8.10 -2.73
C ILE A 39 3.33 -8.76 -3.20
N LYS A 40 4.38 -8.77 -2.37
CA LYS A 40 5.65 -9.44 -2.67
C LYS A 40 5.44 -10.91 -3.04
N SER A 41 4.59 -11.62 -2.31
CA SER A 41 4.25 -13.03 -2.59
C SER A 41 3.57 -13.22 -3.95
N ILE A 42 2.67 -12.31 -4.34
CA ILE A 42 2.00 -12.37 -5.65
C ILE A 42 3.00 -12.14 -6.77
N LEU A 43 3.87 -11.13 -6.64
CA LEU A 43 4.90 -10.80 -7.62
C LEU A 43 5.89 -11.96 -7.78
N SER A 44 6.36 -12.54 -6.69
CA SER A 44 7.25 -13.71 -6.71
C SER A 44 6.61 -14.93 -7.41
N LYS A 45 5.31 -15.17 -7.19
CA LYS A 45 4.58 -16.22 -7.90
C LYS A 45 4.44 -15.95 -9.39
N TYR A 46 4.33 -14.70 -9.80
CA TYR A 46 4.30 -14.31 -11.20
C TYR A 46 5.66 -14.57 -11.88
N GLU A 47 6.77 -14.17 -11.24
CA GLU A 47 8.13 -14.44 -11.71
C GLU A 47 8.44 -15.95 -11.80
N ALA A 48 8.02 -16.73 -10.78
CA ALA A 48 8.18 -18.17 -10.79
C ALA A 48 7.46 -18.87 -11.95
N LYS A 49 6.44 -18.22 -12.55
CA LYS A 49 5.75 -18.67 -13.76
C LYS A 49 6.39 -18.16 -15.06
N GLY A 50 7.55 -17.52 -14.98
CA GLY A 50 8.28 -16.99 -16.13
C GLY A 50 7.90 -15.56 -16.54
N GLY A 51 7.16 -14.84 -15.68
CA GLY A 51 6.87 -13.43 -15.90
C GLY A 51 8.08 -12.53 -15.63
N ASP A 52 8.27 -11.49 -16.43
CA ASP A 52 9.30 -10.47 -16.22
C ASP A 52 8.65 -9.18 -15.71
N ILE A 53 8.91 -8.86 -14.45
CA ILE A 53 8.38 -7.65 -13.80
C ILE A 53 9.07 -6.39 -14.31
N SER A 54 10.37 -6.46 -14.65
CA SER A 54 11.15 -5.28 -15.06
C SER A 54 10.67 -4.68 -16.39
N ALA A 55 10.05 -5.48 -17.23
CA ALA A 55 9.49 -5.05 -18.51
C ALA A 55 8.10 -4.39 -18.41
N LEU A 56 7.49 -4.34 -17.21
CA LEU A 56 6.08 -3.98 -17.05
C LEU A 56 5.83 -2.53 -16.57
N LYS A 57 6.86 -1.69 -16.43
CA LYS A 57 6.71 -0.35 -15.81
C LYS A 57 5.66 0.55 -16.46
N ASP A 58 5.38 0.38 -17.76
CA ASP A 58 4.45 1.21 -18.52
C ASP A 58 3.19 0.45 -19.00
N ALA A 59 2.94 -0.74 -18.44
CA ALA A 59 1.87 -1.63 -18.90
C ALA A 59 0.49 -1.34 -18.26
N ILE A 60 0.34 -0.23 -17.52
CA ILE A 60 -0.93 0.09 -16.84
C ILE A 60 -1.97 0.52 -17.87
N MET A 61 -3.07 -0.21 -17.92
CA MET A 61 -4.22 0.04 -18.79
C MET A 61 -5.36 0.73 -18.03
N PRO A 62 -6.33 1.37 -18.73
CA PRO A 62 -7.52 1.89 -18.09
C PRO A 62 -8.24 0.84 -17.25
N ALA A 63 -8.82 1.26 -16.11
CA ALA A 63 -9.48 0.36 -15.19
C ALA A 63 -10.69 -0.32 -15.83
N VAL A 64 -10.78 -1.64 -15.69
CA VAL A 64 -11.90 -2.45 -16.20
C VAL A 64 -12.92 -2.79 -15.11
N ASN A 65 -12.57 -2.59 -13.84
CA ASN A 65 -13.46 -2.82 -12.71
C ASN A 65 -13.32 -1.74 -11.63
N ALA A 66 -14.29 -1.69 -10.71
CA ALA A 66 -14.35 -0.67 -9.65
C ALA A 66 -13.17 -0.78 -8.67
N GLY A 67 -12.72 -1.99 -8.33
CA GLY A 67 -11.58 -2.21 -7.43
C GLY A 67 -10.28 -1.68 -8.02
N GLN A 68 -10.01 -1.98 -9.28
CA GLN A 68 -8.85 -1.44 -10.00
C GLN A 68 -8.89 0.08 -10.07
N LYS A 69 -10.05 0.67 -10.42
CA LYS A 69 -10.23 2.12 -10.48
C LYS A 69 -9.95 2.77 -9.12
N ASN A 70 -10.45 2.18 -8.05
CA ASN A 70 -10.27 2.70 -6.70
C ASN A 70 -8.80 2.68 -6.27
N LEU A 71 -8.08 1.59 -6.58
CA LEU A 71 -6.65 1.48 -6.32
C LEU A 71 -5.86 2.53 -7.13
N MET A 72 -6.15 2.70 -8.42
CA MET A 72 -5.50 3.72 -9.26
C MET A 72 -5.74 5.14 -8.74
N LEU A 73 -6.96 5.46 -8.31
CA LEU A 73 -7.28 6.76 -7.72
C LEU A 73 -6.55 6.98 -6.39
N SER A 74 -6.39 5.93 -5.57
CA SER A 74 -5.62 6.00 -4.32
C SER A 74 -4.14 6.26 -4.61
N LEU A 75 -3.56 5.59 -5.59
CA LEU A 75 -2.17 5.80 -6.02
C LEU A 75 -1.95 7.24 -6.53
N ALA A 76 -2.88 7.79 -7.29
CA ALA A 76 -2.79 9.15 -7.83
C ALA A 76 -2.76 10.25 -6.75
N LYS A 77 -3.23 9.97 -5.53
CA LYS A 77 -3.19 10.92 -4.40
C LYS A 77 -1.80 11.02 -3.75
N PHE A 78 -0.84 10.15 -4.07
CA PHE A 78 0.44 10.06 -3.39
C PHE A 78 1.16 11.40 -3.29
N ASN A 79 1.43 12.06 -4.41
CA ASN A 79 2.19 13.32 -4.42
C ASN A 79 1.52 14.41 -3.58
N ALA A 80 0.22 14.62 -3.77
CA ALA A 80 -0.53 15.63 -3.01
C ALA A 80 -0.54 15.33 -1.50
N THR A 81 -0.57 14.05 -1.12
CA THR A 81 -0.51 13.65 0.29
C THR A 81 0.86 13.95 0.89
N ILE A 82 1.95 13.63 0.17
CA ILE A 82 3.31 13.89 0.65
C ILE A 82 3.57 15.39 0.76
N GLU A 83 3.18 16.19 -0.24
CA GLU A 83 3.28 17.64 -0.21
C GLU A 83 2.54 18.23 1.01
N SER A 84 1.28 17.83 1.21
CA SER A 84 0.48 18.29 2.36
C SER A 84 1.07 17.84 3.70
N ALA A 85 1.58 16.61 3.80
CA ALA A 85 2.23 16.11 5.01
C ALA A 85 3.51 16.89 5.33
N TYR A 86 4.28 17.26 4.31
CA TYR A 86 5.50 18.05 4.47
C TYR A 86 5.18 19.49 4.89
N GLU A 87 4.30 20.19 4.18
CA GLU A 87 3.94 21.58 4.46
C GLU A 87 3.38 21.77 5.87
N GLU A 88 2.56 20.81 6.34
CA GLU A 88 1.92 20.88 7.65
C GLU A 88 2.72 20.19 8.75
N SER A 89 3.90 19.61 8.45
CA SER A 89 4.68 18.78 9.38
C SER A 89 3.82 17.69 10.04
N ALA A 90 3.01 16.99 9.23
CA ALA A 90 1.92 16.12 9.67
C ALA A 90 2.12 14.65 9.23
N PRO A 91 3.05 13.88 9.84
CA PRO A 91 3.33 12.49 9.44
C PRO A 91 2.10 11.55 9.56
N HIS A 92 1.13 11.89 10.39
CA HIS A 92 -0.10 11.11 10.50
C HIS A 92 -0.91 11.07 9.19
N LYS A 93 -0.74 12.05 8.28
CA LYS A 93 -1.35 12.03 6.95
C LYS A 93 -0.79 10.89 6.09
N ILE A 94 0.52 10.62 6.22
CA ILE A 94 1.16 9.48 5.56
C ILE A 94 0.60 8.18 6.13
N CYS A 95 0.45 8.07 7.45
CA CYS A 95 -0.14 6.88 8.09
C CYS A 95 -1.58 6.62 7.62
N ALA A 96 -2.41 7.67 7.54
CA ALA A 96 -3.77 7.55 7.03
C ALA A 96 -3.80 7.11 5.55
N TYR A 97 -2.93 7.70 4.74
CA TYR A 97 -2.82 7.37 3.32
C TYR A 97 -2.39 5.91 3.09
N ILE A 98 -1.38 5.42 3.82
CA ILE A 98 -0.93 4.02 3.72
C ILE A 98 -2.08 3.07 4.02
N TYR A 99 -2.88 3.36 5.04
CA TYR A 99 -4.02 2.55 5.42
C TYR A 99 -5.11 2.56 4.33
N GLU A 100 -5.44 3.72 3.75
CA GLU A 100 -6.38 3.82 2.63
C GLU A 100 -5.88 3.03 1.41
N LEU A 101 -4.60 3.15 1.07
CA LEU A 101 -3.99 2.45 -0.06
C LEU A 101 -3.99 0.93 0.17
N ALA A 102 -3.66 0.46 1.39
CA ALA A 102 -3.72 -0.95 1.75
C ALA A 102 -5.14 -1.52 1.63
N ASN A 103 -6.15 -0.77 2.06
CA ASN A 103 -7.55 -1.17 1.91
C ASN A 103 -7.98 -1.21 0.45
N ALA A 104 -7.59 -0.23 -0.36
CA ALA A 104 -7.89 -0.20 -1.79
C ALA A 104 -7.26 -1.41 -2.52
N PHE A 105 -6.00 -1.76 -2.17
CA PHE A 105 -5.35 -2.96 -2.69
C PHE A 105 -6.08 -4.24 -2.24
N ASN A 106 -6.42 -4.38 -0.97
CA ASN A 106 -7.11 -5.58 -0.47
C ASN A 106 -8.48 -5.76 -1.12
N GLY A 107 -9.23 -4.68 -1.36
CA GLY A 107 -10.47 -4.71 -2.13
C GLY A 107 -10.26 -5.18 -3.57
N PHE A 108 -9.28 -4.60 -4.27
CA PHE A 108 -8.90 -5.03 -5.62
C PHE A 108 -8.49 -6.50 -5.67
N TYR A 109 -7.66 -6.95 -4.72
CA TYR A 109 -7.20 -8.34 -4.63
C TYR A 109 -8.32 -9.34 -4.38
N HIS A 110 -9.31 -8.96 -3.55
CA HIS A 110 -10.46 -9.81 -3.24
C HIS A 110 -11.37 -10.01 -4.47
N ASP A 111 -11.58 -8.95 -5.24
CA ASP A 111 -12.54 -8.94 -6.34
C ASP A 111 -11.92 -9.40 -7.68
N THR A 112 -10.58 -9.51 -7.75
CA THR A 112 -9.86 -9.74 -9.01
C THR A 112 -8.95 -10.97 -8.93
N LYS A 113 -9.11 -11.91 -9.87
CA LYS A 113 -8.27 -13.09 -9.99
C LYS A 113 -6.98 -12.77 -10.75
N ILE A 114 -6.06 -12.01 -10.13
CA ILE A 114 -4.87 -11.43 -10.78
C ILE A 114 -4.01 -12.47 -11.52
N LEU A 115 -3.61 -13.56 -10.84
CA LEU A 115 -2.73 -14.58 -11.41
C LEU A 115 -3.43 -15.59 -12.35
N SER A 116 -4.76 -15.61 -12.32
CA SER A 116 -5.61 -16.51 -13.13
C SER A 116 -6.32 -15.76 -14.24
N GLU A 117 -5.97 -14.50 -14.48
CA GLU A 117 -6.48 -13.72 -15.61
C GLU A 117 -6.02 -14.36 -16.92
N GLU A 118 -6.95 -14.59 -17.84
CA GLU A 118 -6.69 -15.23 -19.15
C GLU A 118 -6.13 -14.22 -20.15
N ASN A 119 -6.54 -12.97 -20.06
CA ASN A 119 -6.03 -11.91 -20.91
C ASN A 119 -4.64 -11.45 -20.42
N GLU A 120 -3.60 -11.80 -21.17
CA GLU A 120 -2.21 -11.51 -20.84
C GLU A 120 -1.91 -10.00 -20.71
N GLU A 121 -2.53 -9.15 -21.54
CA GLU A 121 -2.35 -7.69 -21.45
C GLU A 121 -2.95 -7.14 -20.17
N LEU A 122 -4.13 -7.62 -19.80
CA LEU A 122 -4.79 -7.22 -18.55
C LEU A 122 -4.04 -7.75 -17.34
N LYS A 123 -3.54 -8.98 -17.38
CA LYS A 123 -2.67 -9.55 -16.35
C LYS A 123 -1.42 -8.71 -16.13
N LYS A 124 -0.73 -8.33 -17.20
CA LYS A 124 0.44 -7.45 -17.14
C LYS A 124 0.10 -6.10 -16.50
N SER A 125 -1.04 -5.51 -16.86
CA SER A 125 -1.53 -4.28 -16.26
C SER A 125 -1.77 -4.43 -14.75
N TYR A 126 -2.36 -5.53 -14.30
CA TYR A 126 -2.54 -5.81 -12.87
C TYR A 126 -1.22 -5.94 -12.13
N ILE A 127 -0.26 -6.69 -12.70
CA ILE A 127 1.07 -6.85 -12.08
C ILE A 127 1.81 -5.52 -12.01
N SER A 128 1.78 -4.71 -13.08
CA SER A 128 2.36 -3.37 -13.09
C SER A 128 1.76 -2.47 -11.99
N LEU A 129 0.44 -2.53 -11.81
CA LEU A 129 -0.26 -1.80 -10.74
C LEU A 129 0.17 -2.27 -9.34
N LEU A 130 0.41 -3.57 -9.16
CA LEU A 130 0.92 -4.13 -7.90
C LEU A 130 2.36 -3.69 -7.60
N VAL A 131 3.22 -3.63 -8.62
CA VAL A 131 4.59 -3.13 -8.47
C VAL A 131 4.57 -1.69 -7.99
N LEU A 132 3.80 -0.82 -8.64
CA LEU A 132 3.66 0.57 -8.24
C LEU A 132 3.09 0.70 -6.82
N THR A 133 2.08 -0.10 -6.47
CA THR A 133 1.48 -0.10 -5.12
C THR A 133 2.52 -0.48 -4.07
N LYS A 134 3.34 -1.51 -4.33
CA LYS A 134 4.42 -1.93 -3.44
C LYS A 134 5.45 -0.81 -3.26
N GLU A 135 5.92 -0.21 -4.35
CA GLU A 135 6.93 0.85 -4.32
C GLU A 135 6.45 2.06 -3.51
N ILE A 136 5.20 2.47 -3.68
CA ILE A 136 4.62 3.59 -2.92
C ILE A 136 4.46 3.23 -1.44
N LEU A 137 3.98 2.04 -1.11
CA LEU A 137 3.86 1.60 0.29
C LEU A 137 5.23 1.53 0.96
N GLU A 138 6.25 0.95 0.30
CA GLU A 138 7.61 0.87 0.82
C GLU A 138 8.24 2.26 0.99
N ALA A 139 8.05 3.17 0.05
CA ALA A 139 8.50 4.56 0.18
C ALA A 139 7.86 5.28 1.37
N CYS A 140 6.57 5.09 1.58
CA CYS A 140 5.85 5.69 2.71
C CYS A 140 6.34 5.15 4.07
N ILE A 141 6.53 3.83 4.21
CA ILE A 141 7.02 3.26 5.48
C ILE A 141 8.48 3.64 5.75
N ASP A 142 9.31 3.78 4.69
CA ASP A 142 10.68 4.27 4.82
C ASP A 142 10.71 5.71 5.35
N MET A 143 9.85 6.60 4.84
CA MET A 143 9.68 7.95 5.39
C MET A 143 9.25 7.96 6.86
N LEU A 144 8.54 6.93 7.32
CA LEU A 144 8.15 6.76 8.73
C LEU A 144 9.21 6.04 9.57
N GLY A 145 10.34 5.64 8.98
CA GLY A 145 11.50 5.09 9.67
C GLY A 145 11.45 3.58 9.91
N PHE A 146 10.65 2.81 9.15
CA PHE A 146 10.65 1.35 9.24
C PHE A 146 10.57 0.69 7.86
N SER A 147 10.85 -0.61 7.80
CA SER A 147 10.89 -1.38 6.56
C SER A 147 10.03 -2.63 6.64
N ALA A 148 9.55 -3.10 5.49
CA ALA A 148 8.79 -4.34 5.41
C ALA A 148 9.73 -5.55 5.34
N PRO A 149 9.43 -6.64 6.09
CA PRO A 149 10.15 -7.90 5.96
C PRO A 149 9.83 -8.56 4.62
N ASP A 150 10.66 -9.53 4.22
CA ASP A 150 10.39 -10.31 3.00
C ASP A 150 9.33 -11.39 3.22
N ARG A 151 9.14 -11.83 4.46
CA ARG A 151 8.13 -12.83 4.87
C ARG A 151 7.55 -12.49 6.24
N MET A 152 6.28 -12.79 6.39
CA MET A 152 5.55 -12.78 7.66
C MET A 152 4.80 -14.08 7.84
#